data_eeb2cbf946a929686ea5b0e0cad7a37c
#
_entry.id   eeb2cbf946a929686ea5b0e0cad7a37c
#
_cell.length_a   1.000
_cell.length_b   1.000
_cell.length_c   1.000
_cell.angle_alpha   90.00
_cell.angle_beta   90.00
_cell.angle_gamma   90.00
#
_symmetry.space_group_name_H-M   'P 1'
#
loop_
_entity.id
_entity.type
_entity.pdbx_description
1 polymer ?
#
loop_
_entity_poly.entity_id
_entity_poly.type
_entity_poly.pdbx_seq_one_letter_code
_entity_poly.pdbx_strand_id
1 'polypeptide(L)'
;MCGIVGFVNYKQDVSRFRNILINMNNTLVRRGPDEDGYYIRKHIALAHKRLIVIDPEGGKQPMVESCSKSIPLQKENSDMVINYNSNFVISYNGQIYNTDELRKTLEENGFTFNGHCDTEILLKSYIFYGKDVVKHLNGIYAFAIWDSQKEELFIARDHFGVKPLFYTMQNNSFIFASEIKAIFQYPGVEKILDSQGISELFGIGPAHTPGTTIFNNIFELKPAHFLIYNRSGIHIEKYWNLRSEPHTENFTQTCEHLEYLLKDSITRQLVSDVPLCTFLSGGLDSSIITKFASDYCQENNLPPLDTYSIDYIDNDKNFVKSDFQPNSDNYYINLMVSNLKTNHHSIVLDTPELADSLYDAMIARDMPGMADVDSSLLLFCKNVKPTATVSLTGECADEIFGGYPCFFRDDALNSGTFPWSIAINERQTLLNPSISKKINLKEYIDFRYNESLSNVEILDSDSAETTEKRKISYLTLNWFMQTLLDRSDRMSMYNGFELRVPFCDYRLAQYVWNIPWEIKALNGREKGLLRYISRKFLPAEIVDRKKSPYPKTHNPTYLAKVKSMLSDIMSNPKAPINYLLNRDYILNILETDGKAFSRPWFGQLMTGPQLMAYLCQVNMWLEKYQPKIKL
;
A
#
# COMPACT_ATOMS: atom_id res chain seq x y z
N MET A 1 -3.52 13.46 -2.77
CA MET A 1 -4.08 12.35 -1.93
C MET A 1 -4.48 12.86 -0.58
N CYS A 2 -5.40 12.18 0.10
CA CYS A 2 -6.17 12.81 1.16
C CYS A 2 -6.27 11.93 2.40
N GLY A 3 -6.96 12.41 3.41
CA GLY A 3 -7.42 11.64 4.55
C GLY A 3 -8.94 11.74 4.65
N ILE A 4 -9.61 10.60 4.75
CA ILE A 4 -11.07 10.52 4.93
C ILE A 4 -11.41 9.96 6.29
N VAL A 5 -12.49 10.46 6.87
CA VAL A 5 -13.00 9.98 8.14
C VAL A 5 -14.50 10.28 8.27
N GLY A 6 -15.22 9.38 8.93
CA GLY A 6 -16.63 9.61 9.19
C GLY A 6 -17.25 8.56 10.11
N PHE A 7 -18.48 8.83 10.49
CA PHE A 7 -19.30 7.89 11.24
C PHE A 7 -20.80 8.06 10.97
N VAL A 8 -21.52 6.97 11.09
CA VAL A 8 -22.99 6.91 10.93
C VAL A 8 -23.60 6.34 12.21
N ASN A 9 -24.65 6.96 12.69
CA ASN A 9 -25.46 6.44 13.81
C ASN A 9 -26.94 6.71 13.57
N TYR A 10 -27.73 5.64 13.44
CA TYR A 10 -29.17 5.75 13.22
C TYR A 10 -30.01 5.96 14.48
N LYS A 11 -29.40 5.76 15.67
CA LYS A 11 -30.09 5.88 16.97
C LYS A 11 -29.89 7.23 17.65
N GLN A 12 -28.88 7.98 17.21
CA GLN A 12 -28.54 9.28 17.81
C GLN A 12 -28.40 10.35 16.72
N ASP A 13 -28.66 11.60 17.09
CA ASP A 13 -28.37 12.76 16.25
C ASP A 13 -26.88 13.11 16.33
N VAL A 14 -26.13 12.73 15.29
CA VAL A 14 -24.68 12.94 15.25
C VAL A 14 -24.28 14.40 15.00
N SER A 15 -25.22 15.28 14.70
CA SER A 15 -24.90 16.72 14.55
C SER A 15 -24.33 17.34 15.83
N ARG A 16 -24.62 16.71 16.97
CA ARG A 16 -24.08 17.08 18.29
C ARG A 16 -22.62 16.63 18.50
N PHE A 17 -22.08 15.79 17.64
CA PHE A 17 -20.74 15.19 17.77
C PHE A 17 -19.69 15.86 16.88
N ARG A 18 -19.92 17.12 16.49
CA ARG A 18 -19.00 17.89 15.61
C ARG A 18 -17.55 17.87 16.14
N ASN A 19 -17.35 18.07 17.45
CA ASN A 19 -16.01 18.11 18.03
C ASN A 19 -15.29 16.76 17.91
N ILE A 20 -16.01 15.64 17.98
CA ILE A 20 -15.46 14.30 17.79
C ILE A 20 -14.93 14.19 16.36
N LEU A 21 -15.74 14.56 15.36
CA LEU A 21 -15.35 14.53 13.96
C LEU A 21 -14.11 15.42 13.68
N ILE A 22 -14.06 16.62 14.28
CA ILE A 22 -12.91 17.53 14.18
C ILE A 22 -11.65 16.87 14.75
N ASN A 23 -11.73 16.25 15.93
CA ASN A 23 -10.60 15.58 16.54
C ASN A 23 -10.11 14.40 15.68
N MET A 24 -11.03 13.60 15.14
CA MET A 24 -10.72 12.51 14.22
C MET A 24 -9.99 13.04 12.97
N ASN A 25 -10.55 14.08 12.33
CA ASN A 25 -9.99 14.68 11.11
C ASN A 25 -8.60 15.29 11.33
N ASN A 26 -8.37 15.92 12.49
CA ASN A 26 -7.08 16.53 12.82
C ASN A 26 -5.93 15.54 12.93
N THR A 27 -6.20 14.27 13.22
CA THR A 27 -5.16 13.22 13.21
C THR A 27 -4.63 12.92 11.81
N LEU A 28 -5.37 13.29 10.76
CA LEU A 28 -5.06 13.04 9.36
C LEU A 28 -4.35 14.23 8.66
N VAL A 29 -4.01 15.28 9.39
CA VAL A 29 -3.42 16.52 8.83
C VAL A 29 -2.16 16.27 8.00
N ARG A 30 -1.37 15.25 8.36
CA ARG A 30 -0.16 14.88 7.61
C ARG A 30 -0.48 14.41 6.20
N ARG A 31 -1.59 13.68 6.03
CA ARG A 31 -2.03 13.19 4.71
C ARG A 31 -2.51 14.31 3.80
N GLY A 32 -3.25 15.25 4.34
CA GLY A 32 -3.85 16.36 3.59
C GLY A 32 -3.67 17.68 4.32
N PRO A 33 -2.53 18.35 4.14
CA PRO A 33 -2.20 19.56 4.87
C PRO A 33 -2.87 20.83 4.29
N ASP A 34 -3.41 20.76 3.07
CA ASP A 34 -3.76 21.97 2.32
C ASP A 34 -5.16 22.51 2.67
N GLU A 35 -6.14 21.63 2.83
CA GLU A 35 -7.52 22.02 3.13
C GLU A 35 -8.22 20.99 4.03
N ASP A 36 -9.29 21.41 4.70
CA ASP A 36 -10.21 20.50 5.38
C ASP A 36 -11.67 20.88 5.10
N GLY A 37 -12.53 19.85 5.18
CA GLY A 37 -13.96 20.04 5.00
C GLY A 37 -14.80 19.10 5.85
N TYR A 38 -16.05 19.48 6.07
CA TYR A 38 -16.97 18.78 6.96
C TYR A 38 -18.37 18.75 6.39
N TYR A 39 -19.02 17.60 6.46
CA TYR A 39 -20.44 17.44 6.19
C TYR A 39 -21.10 16.70 7.36
N ILE A 40 -22.08 17.34 8.01
CA ILE A 40 -22.75 16.78 9.18
C ILE A 40 -24.26 16.92 9.02
N ARG A 41 -24.97 15.81 9.17
CA ARG A 41 -26.43 15.73 9.21
C ARG A 41 -26.84 14.80 10.34
N LYS A 42 -28.14 14.63 10.54
CA LYS A 42 -28.73 13.86 11.66
C LYS A 42 -28.07 12.49 11.88
N HIS A 43 -27.77 11.74 10.82
CA HIS A 43 -27.30 10.37 10.93
C HIS A 43 -25.89 10.16 10.41
N ILE A 44 -25.27 11.14 9.75
CA ILE A 44 -23.97 11.05 9.10
C ILE A 44 -23.06 12.22 9.47
N ALA A 45 -21.81 11.92 9.72
CA ALA A 45 -20.74 12.89 9.84
C ALA A 45 -19.55 12.44 8.98
N LEU A 46 -19.15 13.27 8.02
CA LEU A 46 -18.02 13.05 7.11
C LEU A 46 -17.04 14.21 7.25
N ALA A 47 -15.75 13.91 7.23
CA ALA A 47 -14.72 14.93 7.11
C ALA A 47 -13.60 14.46 6.16
N HIS A 48 -12.85 15.44 5.70
CA HIS A 48 -11.81 15.27 4.70
C HIS A 48 -10.62 16.17 5.01
N LYS A 49 -9.40 15.64 4.88
CA LYS A 49 -8.14 16.38 4.82
C LYS A 49 -7.59 16.25 3.41
N ARG A 50 -7.39 17.36 2.73
CA ARG A 50 -7.04 17.42 1.31
C ARG A 50 -5.55 17.68 1.11
N LEU A 51 -4.92 16.89 0.25
CA LEU A 51 -3.72 17.23 -0.49
C LEU A 51 -4.15 17.61 -1.90
N ILE A 52 -3.89 18.82 -2.32
CA ILE A 52 -4.25 19.34 -3.64
C ILE A 52 -3.30 18.75 -4.67
N VAL A 53 -3.86 18.02 -5.64
CA VAL A 53 -3.12 17.41 -6.76
C VAL A 53 -3.79 17.75 -8.09
N ILE A 54 -5.13 17.71 -8.15
CA ILE A 54 -5.93 18.04 -9.33
C ILE A 54 -7.05 18.99 -8.92
N ASP A 55 -7.35 19.96 -9.79
CA ASP A 55 -8.42 20.93 -9.69
C ASP A 55 -8.48 21.62 -8.31
N PRO A 56 -7.57 22.56 -8.03
CA PRO A 56 -7.51 23.23 -6.72
C PRO A 56 -8.85 23.81 -6.28
N GLU A 57 -9.60 24.41 -7.20
CA GLU A 57 -10.87 25.09 -6.89
C GLU A 57 -12.07 24.13 -6.89
N GLY A 58 -12.16 23.24 -7.87
CA GLY A 58 -13.30 22.34 -8.07
C GLY A 58 -13.27 21.06 -7.23
N GLY A 59 -12.09 20.67 -6.69
CA GLY A 59 -11.90 19.41 -5.98
C GLY A 59 -12.17 19.45 -4.47
N LYS A 60 -12.89 20.44 -3.94
CA LYS A 60 -13.19 20.57 -2.49
C LYS A 60 -14.08 19.43 -2.00
N GLN A 61 -13.79 18.92 -0.80
CA GLN A 61 -14.49 17.77 -0.22
C GLN A 61 -14.79 17.97 1.28
N PRO A 62 -15.85 17.34 1.86
CA PRO A 62 -16.81 16.46 1.18
C PRO A 62 -17.59 17.19 0.09
N MET A 63 -17.71 16.57 -1.11
CA MET A 63 -18.43 17.14 -2.25
C MET A 63 -19.88 16.67 -2.23
N VAL A 64 -20.80 17.59 -2.53
CA VAL A 64 -22.25 17.34 -2.52
C VAL A 64 -22.80 17.51 -3.93
N GLU A 65 -23.51 16.51 -4.42
CA GLU A 65 -24.28 16.56 -5.67
C GLU A 65 -25.76 16.32 -5.37
N SER A 66 -26.61 17.25 -5.83
CA SER A 66 -28.05 17.11 -5.71
C SER A 66 -28.61 16.55 -7.01
N CYS A 67 -29.23 15.40 -6.93
CA CYS A 67 -29.84 14.74 -8.08
C CYS A 67 -31.36 14.74 -7.96
N SER A 68 -32.03 15.46 -8.88
CA SER A 68 -33.49 15.46 -9.02
C SER A 68 -33.93 14.88 -10.38
N LYS A 69 -33.17 13.96 -10.94
CA LYS A 69 -33.39 13.36 -12.27
C LYS A 69 -34.02 11.98 -12.20
N SER A 70 -34.82 11.67 -13.24
CA SER A 70 -35.24 10.32 -13.57
C SER A 70 -34.10 9.62 -14.32
N ILE A 71 -33.44 8.66 -13.70
CA ILE A 71 -32.35 7.91 -14.33
C ILE A 71 -32.87 6.54 -14.75
N PRO A 72 -32.74 6.15 -16.04
CA PRO A 72 -33.05 4.80 -16.48
C PRO A 72 -32.11 3.79 -15.78
N LEU A 73 -32.68 2.75 -15.17
CA LEU A 73 -31.86 1.62 -14.71
C LEU A 73 -31.39 0.83 -15.94
N GLN A 74 -30.09 0.84 -16.20
CA GLN A 74 -29.48 -0.09 -17.14
C GLN A 74 -29.44 -1.51 -16.53
N LYS A 75 -30.60 -2.14 -16.41
CA LYS A 75 -30.69 -3.59 -16.31
C LYS A 75 -31.25 -4.10 -17.63
N GLU A 76 -30.60 -5.09 -18.20
CA GLU A 76 -31.10 -5.81 -19.35
C GLU A 76 -32.60 -6.11 -19.14
N ASN A 77 -33.47 -5.52 -19.96
CA ASN A 77 -34.92 -5.68 -19.98
C ASN A 77 -35.78 -5.03 -18.88
N SER A 78 -35.42 -3.88 -18.33
CA SER A 78 -36.37 -3.14 -17.48
C SER A 78 -36.47 -1.67 -17.86
N ASP A 79 -37.67 -1.21 -18.23
CA ASP A 79 -38.05 0.19 -18.40
C ASP A 79 -38.22 0.94 -17.06
N MET A 80 -37.54 0.50 -16.01
CA MET A 80 -37.63 1.11 -14.69
C MET A 80 -36.85 2.41 -14.66
N VAL A 81 -37.56 3.51 -14.48
CA VAL A 81 -37.00 4.84 -14.21
C VAL A 81 -37.02 5.06 -12.71
N ILE A 82 -35.86 5.27 -12.10
CA ILE A 82 -35.79 5.69 -10.69
C ILE A 82 -35.77 7.21 -10.66
N ASN A 83 -36.78 7.81 -10.02
CA ASN A 83 -36.81 9.23 -9.70
C ASN A 83 -35.98 9.47 -8.42
N TYR A 84 -34.77 9.97 -8.57
CA TYR A 84 -33.94 10.40 -7.45
C TYR A 84 -34.28 11.84 -7.07
N ASN A 85 -34.56 12.06 -5.80
CA ASN A 85 -34.53 13.38 -5.15
C ASN A 85 -33.64 13.29 -3.92
N SER A 86 -32.35 13.07 -4.17
CA SER A 86 -31.37 12.79 -3.14
C SER A 86 -30.15 13.72 -3.25
N ASN A 87 -29.55 14.01 -2.10
CA ASN A 87 -28.20 14.54 -2.04
C ASN A 87 -27.22 13.39 -1.84
N PHE A 88 -26.27 13.27 -2.76
CA PHE A 88 -25.13 12.38 -2.65
C PHE A 88 -23.93 13.16 -2.15
N VAL A 89 -23.19 12.59 -1.20
CA VAL A 89 -22.04 13.25 -0.59
C VAL A 89 -20.85 12.32 -0.58
N ILE A 90 -19.75 12.74 -1.18
CA ILE A 90 -18.52 11.93 -1.24
C ILE A 90 -17.41 12.51 -0.38
N SER A 91 -16.66 11.64 0.31
CA SER A 91 -15.33 11.88 0.85
C SER A 91 -14.38 10.83 0.26
N TYR A 92 -13.34 11.27 -0.44
CA TYR A 92 -12.53 10.45 -1.33
C TYR A 92 -11.04 10.71 -1.14
N ASN A 93 -10.27 9.64 -1.02
CA ASN A 93 -8.82 9.60 -1.00
C ASN A 93 -8.32 8.73 -2.15
N GLY A 94 -7.78 9.32 -3.20
CA GLY A 94 -7.30 8.55 -4.33
C GLY A 94 -7.09 9.37 -5.60
N GLN A 95 -6.92 8.64 -6.71
CA GLN A 95 -6.86 9.16 -8.06
C GLN A 95 -7.53 8.17 -9.02
N ILE A 96 -8.50 8.63 -9.80
CA ILE A 96 -9.09 7.86 -10.90
C ILE A 96 -8.35 8.22 -12.19
N TYR A 97 -7.92 7.18 -12.93
CA TYR A 97 -7.08 7.33 -14.12
C TYR A 97 -7.84 7.27 -15.45
N ASN A 98 -9.07 6.74 -15.45
CA ASN A 98 -9.92 6.67 -16.62
C ASN A 98 -11.05 7.72 -16.61
N THR A 99 -10.72 8.92 -16.17
CA THR A 99 -11.68 10.03 -16.05
C THR A 99 -12.29 10.44 -17.38
N ASP A 100 -11.52 10.45 -18.46
CA ASP A 100 -12.00 10.86 -19.78
C ASP A 100 -13.05 9.91 -20.33
N GLU A 101 -12.83 8.60 -20.18
CA GLU A 101 -13.79 7.57 -20.60
C GLU A 101 -15.09 7.65 -19.80
N LEU A 102 -14.97 7.83 -18.47
CA LEU A 102 -16.14 7.98 -17.59
C LEU A 102 -16.90 9.27 -17.90
N ARG A 103 -16.19 10.40 -18.04
CA ARG A 103 -16.78 11.70 -18.39
C ARG A 103 -17.56 11.59 -19.68
N LYS A 104 -16.97 11.06 -20.74
CA LYS A 104 -17.63 10.87 -22.04
C LYS A 104 -18.91 10.08 -21.91
N THR A 105 -18.88 8.94 -21.22
CA THR A 105 -20.07 8.11 -20.99
C THR A 105 -21.15 8.87 -20.24
N LEU A 106 -20.79 9.63 -19.23
CA LEU A 106 -21.75 10.41 -18.42
C LEU A 106 -22.34 11.57 -19.21
N GLU A 107 -21.56 12.28 -20.02
CA GLU A 107 -22.04 13.36 -20.91
C GLU A 107 -23.03 12.85 -21.95
N GLU A 108 -22.77 11.68 -22.56
CA GLU A 108 -23.69 10.99 -23.47
C GLU A 108 -25.02 10.61 -22.77
N ASN A 109 -25.02 10.48 -21.44
CA ASN A 109 -26.20 10.23 -20.60
C ASN A 109 -26.76 11.50 -19.91
N GLY A 110 -26.35 12.68 -20.39
CA GLY A 110 -26.93 13.95 -20.00
C GLY A 110 -26.43 14.52 -18.67
N PHE A 111 -25.28 14.05 -18.15
CA PHE A 111 -24.60 14.68 -17.05
C PHE A 111 -23.75 15.87 -17.54
N THR A 112 -23.63 16.89 -16.71
CA THR A 112 -22.79 18.07 -16.95
C THR A 112 -21.77 18.18 -15.81
N PHE A 113 -20.65 18.84 -16.05
CA PHE A 113 -19.54 18.96 -15.09
C PHE A 113 -19.18 20.43 -14.87
N ASN A 114 -18.80 20.76 -13.64
CA ASN A 114 -18.38 22.11 -13.26
C ASN A 114 -16.87 22.31 -13.34
N GLY A 115 -16.09 21.21 -13.19
CA GLY A 115 -14.63 21.21 -13.16
C GLY A 115 -14.04 20.03 -13.91
N HIS A 116 -12.76 19.79 -13.67
CA HIS A 116 -12.03 18.66 -14.23
C HIS A 116 -11.56 17.67 -13.16
N CYS A 117 -11.99 17.84 -11.89
CA CYS A 117 -11.58 16.92 -10.82
C CYS A 117 -12.22 15.53 -10.99
N ASP A 118 -11.44 14.52 -10.67
CA ASP A 118 -11.89 13.14 -10.66
C ASP A 118 -12.94 12.84 -9.59
N THR A 119 -13.00 13.63 -8.50
CA THR A 119 -14.01 13.52 -7.44
C THR A 119 -15.43 13.73 -7.98
N GLU A 120 -15.64 14.75 -8.82
CA GLU A 120 -16.95 15.03 -9.43
C GLU A 120 -17.35 13.89 -10.38
N ILE A 121 -16.37 13.41 -11.17
CA ILE A 121 -16.60 12.31 -12.11
C ILE A 121 -16.97 11.04 -11.35
N LEU A 122 -16.25 10.71 -10.27
CA LEU A 122 -16.53 9.54 -9.45
C LEU A 122 -17.91 9.62 -8.79
N LEU A 123 -18.28 10.77 -8.24
CA LEU A 123 -19.59 10.97 -7.61
C LEU A 123 -20.73 10.80 -8.62
N LYS A 124 -20.61 11.40 -9.80
CA LYS A 124 -21.59 11.28 -10.88
C LYS A 124 -21.63 9.86 -11.47
N SER A 125 -20.49 9.18 -11.54
CA SER A 125 -20.43 7.76 -11.90
C SER A 125 -21.19 6.88 -10.89
N TYR A 126 -21.07 7.15 -9.58
CA TYR A 126 -21.86 6.43 -8.57
C TYR A 126 -23.37 6.70 -8.72
N ILE A 127 -23.77 7.95 -8.99
CA ILE A 127 -25.18 8.28 -9.25
C ILE A 127 -25.72 7.51 -10.45
N PHE A 128 -24.88 7.30 -11.49
CA PHE A 128 -25.27 6.59 -12.72
C PHE A 128 -25.25 5.07 -12.57
N TYR A 129 -24.14 4.48 -12.06
CA TYR A 129 -23.95 3.03 -11.97
C TYR A 129 -24.37 2.42 -10.62
N GLY A 130 -24.65 3.23 -9.59
CA GLY A 130 -24.89 2.74 -8.23
C GLY A 130 -23.68 1.99 -7.68
N LYS A 131 -23.92 0.86 -6.98
CA LYS A 131 -22.84 0.04 -6.39
C LYS A 131 -21.89 -0.57 -7.43
N ASP A 132 -22.33 -0.71 -8.67
CA ASP A 132 -21.52 -1.28 -9.75
C ASP A 132 -20.46 -0.30 -10.27
N VAL A 133 -20.45 0.95 -9.82
CA VAL A 133 -19.41 1.95 -10.14
C VAL A 133 -17.99 1.39 -10.04
N VAL A 134 -17.71 0.59 -9.02
CA VAL A 134 -16.39 -0.02 -8.77
C VAL A 134 -15.88 -0.91 -9.89
N LYS A 135 -16.77 -1.43 -10.75
CA LYS A 135 -16.43 -2.24 -11.93
C LYS A 135 -15.97 -1.40 -13.12
N HIS A 136 -16.22 -0.09 -13.08
CA HIS A 136 -15.91 0.86 -14.15
C HIS A 136 -14.70 1.75 -13.82
N LEU A 137 -14.16 1.64 -12.60
CA LEU A 137 -13.05 2.48 -12.17
C LEU A 137 -11.69 1.85 -12.50
N ASN A 138 -10.79 2.64 -13.07
CA ASN A 138 -9.36 2.37 -13.06
C ASN A 138 -8.69 3.46 -12.22
N GLY A 139 -8.02 3.07 -11.14
CA GLY A 139 -7.41 4.02 -10.22
C GLY A 139 -6.99 3.39 -8.90
N ILE A 140 -6.44 4.23 -8.04
CA ILE A 140 -6.08 3.92 -6.66
C ILE A 140 -6.98 4.75 -5.75
N TYR A 141 -7.80 4.11 -4.91
CA TYR A 141 -8.84 4.82 -4.17
C TYR A 141 -9.31 4.16 -2.89
N ALA A 142 -9.74 5.00 -1.97
CA ALA A 142 -10.66 4.68 -0.90
C ALA A 142 -11.68 5.81 -0.79
N PHE A 143 -12.97 5.53 -0.87
CA PHE A 143 -13.99 6.57 -0.79
C PHE A 143 -15.22 6.13 -0.03
N ALA A 144 -15.96 7.11 0.48
CA ALA A 144 -17.23 6.94 1.15
C ALA A 144 -18.26 7.86 0.52
N ILE A 145 -19.42 7.31 0.10
CA ILE A 145 -20.53 8.07 -0.47
C ILE A 145 -21.77 7.84 0.39
N TRP A 146 -22.37 8.93 0.83
CA TRP A 146 -23.65 8.93 1.54
C TRP A 146 -24.81 9.26 0.58
N ASP A 147 -25.79 8.36 0.48
CA ASP A 147 -27.06 8.59 -0.19
C ASP A 147 -28.10 9.04 0.86
N SER A 148 -28.53 10.31 0.80
CA SER A 148 -29.43 10.89 1.81
C SER A 148 -30.86 10.38 1.71
N GLN A 149 -31.30 9.89 0.56
CA GLN A 149 -32.64 9.33 0.38
C GLN A 149 -32.74 7.92 0.94
N LYS A 150 -31.73 7.10 0.66
CA LYS A 150 -31.66 5.72 1.17
C LYS A 150 -31.19 5.66 2.61
N GLU A 151 -30.63 6.76 3.12
CA GLU A 151 -29.87 6.77 4.39
C GLU A 151 -28.84 5.64 4.40
N GLU A 152 -28.01 5.55 3.36
CA GLU A 152 -27.05 4.48 3.13
C GLU A 152 -25.66 5.05 2.89
N LEU A 153 -24.67 4.44 3.53
CA LEU A 153 -23.27 4.71 3.32
C LEU A 153 -22.65 3.60 2.46
N PHE A 154 -22.17 3.97 1.28
CA PHE A 154 -21.37 3.12 0.41
C PHE A 154 -19.89 3.45 0.57
N ILE A 155 -19.06 2.46 0.83
CA ILE A 155 -17.62 2.60 0.98
C ILE A 155 -16.94 1.62 0.04
N ALA A 156 -15.90 2.05 -0.69
CA ALA A 156 -15.13 1.16 -1.55
C ALA A 156 -13.62 1.40 -1.43
N ARG A 157 -12.85 0.34 -1.68
CA ARG A 157 -11.39 0.35 -1.71
C ARG A 157 -10.90 -0.26 -3.03
N ASP A 158 -9.83 0.28 -3.60
CA ASP A 158 -9.29 -0.11 -4.90
C ASP A 158 -8.88 -1.58 -5.00
N HIS A 159 -8.60 -2.02 -6.23
CA HIS A 159 -8.35 -3.42 -6.61
C HIS A 159 -7.23 -4.09 -5.79
N PHE A 160 -6.19 -3.34 -5.43
CA PHE A 160 -5.05 -3.84 -4.66
C PHE A 160 -4.91 -3.18 -3.28
N GLY A 161 -5.87 -2.33 -2.88
CA GLY A 161 -5.84 -1.67 -1.59
C GLY A 161 -4.68 -0.70 -1.41
N VAL A 162 -4.28 -0.02 -2.48
CA VAL A 162 -3.22 1.02 -2.43
C VAL A 162 -3.58 2.10 -1.44
N LYS A 163 -4.88 2.45 -1.36
CA LYS A 163 -5.36 3.41 -0.37
C LYS A 163 -5.90 2.71 0.87
N PRO A 164 -5.47 3.14 2.07
CA PRO A 164 -5.90 2.51 3.32
C PRO A 164 -7.33 2.89 3.69
N LEU A 165 -8.05 1.95 4.31
CA LEU A 165 -9.38 2.17 4.84
C LEU A 165 -9.69 1.20 5.99
N PHE A 166 -9.92 1.77 7.18
CA PHE A 166 -10.22 1.03 8.39
C PHE A 166 -11.61 1.35 8.91
N TYR A 167 -12.23 0.40 9.61
CA TYR A 167 -13.56 0.60 10.19
C TYR A 167 -13.75 -0.18 11.48
N THR A 168 -14.76 0.24 12.26
CA THR A 168 -15.20 -0.46 13.48
C THR A 168 -16.67 -0.12 13.78
N MET A 169 -17.25 -0.91 14.70
CA MET A 169 -18.55 -0.62 15.30
C MET A 169 -18.38 -0.28 16.77
N GLN A 170 -18.88 0.87 17.20
CA GLN A 170 -18.89 1.30 18.60
C GLN A 170 -20.19 1.99 18.98
N ASN A 171 -20.87 1.52 20.02
CA ASN A 171 -22.10 2.15 20.54
C ASN A 171 -23.15 2.44 19.45
N ASN A 172 -23.43 1.48 18.56
CA ASN A 172 -24.31 1.59 17.38
C ASN A 172 -23.83 2.60 16.32
N SER A 173 -22.60 3.11 16.42
CA SER A 173 -21.97 3.89 15.38
C SER A 173 -21.09 3.02 14.52
N PHE A 174 -21.26 3.10 13.21
CA PHE A 174 -20.28 2.65 12.24
C PHE A 174 -19.26 3.78 12.05
N ILE A 175 -17.99 3.49 12.22
CA ILE A 175 -16.90 4.47 12.20
C ILE A 175 -15.87 4.00 11.19
N PHE A 176 -15.37 4.91 10.33
CA PHE A 176 -14.32 4.59 9.37
C PHE A 176 -13.30 5.72 9.24
N ALA A 177 -12.10 5.37 8.82
CA ALA A 177 -11.03 6.34 8.56
C ALA A 177 -9.92 5.77 7.68
N SER A 178 -9.15 6.65 7.05
CA SER A 178 -7.90 6.29 6.34
C SER A 178 -6.83 5.74 7.28
N GLU A 179 -6.83 6.11 8.56
CA GLU A 179 -5.83 5.70 9.55
C GLU A 179 -6.47 5.35 10.89
N ILE A 180 -5.90 4.35 11.58
CA ILE A 180 -6.45 3.81 12.84
C ILE A 180 -6.46 4.86 13.95
N LYS A 181 -5.44 5.74 14.01
CA LYS A 181 -5.36 6.81 15.02
C LYS A 181 -6.56 7.75 15.01
N ALA A 182 -7.23 7.91 13.87
CA ALA A 182 -8.45 8.70 13.76
C ALA A 182 -9.64 7.99 14.40
N ILE A 183 -9.76 6.67 14.23
CA ILE A 183 -10.80 5.84 14.85
C ILE A 183 -10.72 5.92 16.39
N PHE A 184 -9.51 5.96 16.94
CA PHE A 184 -9.30 6.07 18.39
C PHE A 184 -9.72 7.40 19.02
N GLN A 185 -10.01 8.43 18.20
CA GLN A 185 -10.57 9.67 18.70
C GLN A 185 -12.08 9.56 18.99
N TYR A 186 -12.73 8.50 18.49
CA TYR A 186 -14.14 8.27 18.77
C TYR A 186 -14.32 7.69 20.18
N PRO A 187 -15.20 8.28 21.02
CA PRO A 187 -15.36 7.85 22.40
C PRO A 187 -15.79 6.40 22.54
N GLY A 188 -15.13 5.68 23.45
CA GLY A 188 -15.43 4.29 23.76
C GLY A 188 -14.75 3.26 22.87
N VAL A 189 -14.05 3.64 21.82
CA VAL A 189 -13.21 2.71 21.04
C VAL A 189 -12.01 2.32 21.88
N GLU A 190 -11.99 1.06 22.31
CA GLU A 190 -10.90 0.52 23.12
C GLU A 190 -9.74 0.03 22.24
N LYS A 191 -8.51 0.26 22.73
CA LYS A 191 -7.29 -0.29 22.13
C LYS A 191 -7.01 -1.62 22.81
N ILE A 192 -7.37 -2.72 22.17
CA ILE A 192 -7.20 -4.08 22.71
C ILE A 192 -6.21 -4.85 21.87
N LEU A 193 -5.19 -5.40 22.53
CA LEU A 193 -4.24 -6.34 21.97
C LEU A 193 -4.54 -7.72 22.54
N ASP A 194 -5.10 -8.60 21.74
CA ASP A 194 -5.42 -9.98 22.11
C ASP A 194 -4.39 -10.98 21.56
N SER A 195 -4.67 -12.27 21.71
CA SER A 195 -3.80 -13.34 21.20
C SER A 195 -3.61 -13.27 19.68
N GLN A 196 -4.64 -12.86 18.93
CA GLN A 196 -4.51 -12.65 17.48
C GLN A 196 -3.58 -11.48 17.17
N GLY A 197 -3.76 -10.34 17.84
CA GLY A 197 -2.91 -9.16 17.64
C GLY A 197 -1.45 -9.43 17.97
N ILE A 198 -1.16 -10.25 18.99
CA ILE A 198 0.22 -10.68 19.30
C ILE A 198 0.75 -11.62 18.21
N SER A 199 -0.08 -12.53 17.68
CA SER A 199 0.32 -13.39 16.56
C SER A 199 0.58 -12.59 15.28
N GLU A 200 -0.19 -11.52 15.03
CA GLU A 200 0.09 -10.58 13.94
C GLU A 200 1.44 -9.88 14.16
N LEU A 201 1.70 -9.31 15.34
CA LEU A 201 2.95 -8.61 15.63
C LEU A 201 4.19 -9.51 15.50
N PHE A 202 4.19 -10.68 16.14
CA PHE A 202 5.39 -11.51 16.24
C PHE A 202 5.46 -12.63 15.21
N GLY A 203 4.33 -13.07 14.67
CA GLY A 203 4.26 -14.12 13.65
C GLY A 203 4.26 -13.58 12.22
N ILE A 204 3.37 -12.65 11.93
CA ILE A 204 3.18 -12.09 10.57
C ILE A 204 4.02 -10.84 10.35
N GLY A 205 4.10 -9.95 11.37
CA GLY A 205 4.75 -8.64 11.25
C GLY A 205 6.17 -8.66 10.66
N PRO A 206 6.52 -7.61 9.93
CA PRO A 206 5.89 -6.30 9.72
C PRO A 206 4.72 -6.28 8.71
N ALA A 207 4.37 -7.42 8.10
CA ALA A 207 3.12 -7.58 7.36
C ALA A 207 1.91 -7.66 8.33
N HIS A 208 0.72 -7.73 7.78
CA HIS A 208 -0.50 -8.06 8.53
C HIS A 208 -1.45 -8.87 7.65
N THR A 209 -2.34 -9.62 8.26
CA THR A 209 -3.36 -10.39 7.55
C THR A 209 -4.35 -9.44 6.87
N PRO A 210 -4.58 -9.53 5.54
CA PRO A 210 -5.51 -8.67 4.82
C PRO A 210 -6.91 -8.68 5.44
N GLY A 211 -7.42 -7.49 5.74
CA GLY A 211 -8.74 -7.30 6.38
C GLY A 211 -8.72 -7.29 7.90
N THR A 212 -7.57 -7.50 8.53
CA THR A 212 -7.40 -7.43 9.99
C THR A 212 -6.43 -6.33 10.39
N THR A 213 -6.36 -6.03 11.67
CA THR A 213 -5.32 -5.20 12.27
C THR A 213 -4.77 -5.88 13.52
N ILE A 214 -3.73 -5.30 14.13
CA ILE A 214 -3.22 -5.76 15.43
C ILE A 214 -4.13 -5.40 16.60
N PHE A 215 -5.14 -4.56 16.38
CA PHE A 215 -6.14 -4.19 17.39
C PHE A 215 -7.40 -5.01 17.21
N ASN A 216 -7.88 -5.61 18.28
CA ASN A 216 -9.16 -6.31 18.29
C ASN A 216 -10.32 -5.35 17.94
N ASN A 217 -11.28 -5.82 17.14
CA ASN A 217 -12.46 -5.08 16.68
C ASN A 217 -12.18 -3.84 15.78
N ILE A 218 -10.96 -3.65 15.30
CA ILE A 218 -10.67 -2.72 14.22
C ILE A 218 -10.32 -3.52 12.98
N PHE A 219 -11.06 -3.30 11.91
CA PHE A 219 -10.94 -4.04 10.65
C PHE A 219 -10.41 -3.14 9.54
N GLU A 220 -9.70 -3.74 8.61
CA GLU A 220 -9.37 -3.14 7.35
C GLU A 220 -10.38 -3.57 6.29
N LEU A 221 -10.85 -2.67 5.44
CA LEU A 221 -11.61 -3.10 4.27
C LEU A 221 -10.64 -3.75 3.28
N LYS A 222 -10.90 -5.02 2.94
CA LYS A 222 -10.02 -5.77 2.03
C LYS A 222 -9.91 -5.11 0.65
N PRO A 223 -8.77 -5.27 -0.04
CA PRO A 223 -8.64 -4.87 -1.44
C PRO A 223 -9.77 -5.42 -2.32
N ALA A 224 -10.20 -4.66 -3.32
CA ALA A 224 -11.27 -5.04 -4.23
C ALA A 224 -12.62 -5.33 -3.55
N HIS A 225 -12.91 -4.69 -2.42
CA HIS A 225 -14.19 -4.83 -1.73
C HIS A 225 -14.89 -3.48 -1.62
N PHE A 226 -16.22 -3.54 -1.59
CA PHE A 226 -17.04 -2.45 -1.08
C PHE A 226 -17.84 -2.89 0.15
N LEU A 227 -18.24 -1.91 0.93
CA LEU A 227 -19.06 -2.07 2.12
C LEU A 227 -20.26 -1.15 2.02
N ILE A 228 -21.45 -1.66 2.29
CA ILE A 228 -22.68 -0.89 2.47
C ILE A 228 -23.08 -0.95 3.93
N TYR A 229 -23.29 0.22 4.53
CA TYR A 229 -23.87 0.32 5.88
C TYR A 229 -25.18 1.09 5.84
N ASN A 230 -26.23 0.45 6.30
CA ASN A 230 -27.57 1.02 6.43
C ASN A 230 -28.27 0.49 7.69
N ARG A 231 -29.57 0.73 7.83
CA ARG A 231 -30.36 0.28 8.99
C ARG A 231 -30.43 -1.26 9.15
N SER A 232 -30.14 -2.02 8.09
CA SER A 232 -30.05 -3.49 8.13
C SER A 232 -28.70 -4.00 8.61
N GLY A 233 -27.69 -3.12 8.75
CA GLY A 233 -26.35 -3.46 9.19
C GLY A 233 -25.28 -3.30 8.11
N ILE A 234 -24.20 -4.06 8.24
CA ILE A 234 -23.05 -4.05 7.33
C ILE A 234 -23.21 -5.17 6.31
N HIS A 235 -23.05 -4.83 5.03
CA HIS A 235 -22.91 -5.78 3.93
C HIS A 235 -21.58 -5.51 3.20
N ILE A 236 -20.74 -6.55 3.04
CA ILE A 236 -19.45 -6.46 2.35
C ILE A 236 -19.48 -7.39 1.15
N GLU A 237 -19.02 -6.89 0.00
CA GLU A 237 -18.97 -7.64 -1.25
C GLU A 237 -17.62 -7.44 -1.94
N LYS A 238 -17.05 -8.53 -2.47
CA LYS A 238 -15.86 -8.49 -3.32
C LYS A 238 -16.30 -8.21 -4.76
N TYR A 239 -15.81 -7.13 -5.37
CA TYR A 239 -16.22 -6.73 -6.71
C TYR A 239 -15.25 -7.17 -7.82
N TRP A 240 -14.01 -7.51 -7.45
CA TRP A 240 -12.98 -7.97 -8.39
C TRP A 240 -12.08 -9.04 -7.76
N ASN A 241 -11.55 -9.92 -8.59
CA ASN A 241 -10.57 -10.95 -8.26
C ASN A 241 -9.68 -11.23 -9.46
N LEU A 242 -8.42 -11.58 -9.23
CA LEU A 242 -7.58 -12.18 -10.25
C LEU A 242 -8.22 -13.50 -10.72
N ARG A 243 -8.40 -13.64 -12.02
CA ARG A 243 -8.97 -14.85 -12.65
C ARG A 243 -7.91 -15.60 -13.40
N SER A 244 -7.83 -16.91 -13.17
CA SER A 244 -6.99 -17.79 -13.95
C SER A 244 -7.70 -18.16 -15.25
N GLU A 245 -7.08 -17.80 -16.37
CA GLU A 245 -7.60 -18.03 -17.72
C GLU A 245 -6.46 -18.56 -18.61
N PRO A 246 -6.77 -19.41 -19.62
CA PRO A 246 -5.76 -19.85 -20.57
C PRO A 246 -5.16 -18.67 -21.34
N HIS A 247 -3.84 -18.61 -21.44
CA HIS A 247 -3.15 -17.64 -22.29
C HIS A 247 -3.20 -18.09 -23.74
N THR A 248 -3.81 -17.29 -24.62
CA THR A 248 -4.08 -17.67 -26.03
C THR A 248 -3.20 -16.93 -27.04
N GLU A 249 -2.49 -15.89 -26.62
CA GLU A 249 -1.62 -15.09 -27.48
C GLU A 249 -0.28 -15.78 -27.76
N ASN A 250 0.25 -15.63 -28.96
CA ASN A 250 1.61 -16.02 -29.26
C ASN A 250 2.63 -15.05 -28.65
N PHE A 251 3.91 -15.43 -28.64
CA PHE A 251 4.97 -14.66 -27.99
C PHE A 251 5.05 -13.19 -28.47
N THR A 252 4.90 -12.95 -29.77
CA THR A 252 4.93 -11.60 -30.34
C THR A 252 3.75 -10.76 -29.86
N GLN A 253 2.54 -11.31 -29.93
CA GLN A 253 1.32 -10.67 -29.44
C GLN A 253 1.43 -10.38 -27.94
N THR A 254 1.94 -11.34 -27.16
CA THR A 254 2.18 -11.16 -25.72
C THR A 254 3.11 -9.97 -25.45
N CYS A 255 4.22 -9.85 -26.20
CA CYS A 255 5.14 -8.74 -26.04
C CYS A 255 4.48 -7.38 -26.38
N GLU A 256 3.73 -7.30 -27.49
CA GLU A 256 3.06 -6.08 -27.94
C GLU A 256 1.96 -5.65 -26.97
N HIS A 257 1.14 -6.58 -26.51
CA HIS A 257 0.06 -6.31 -25.54
C HIS A 257 0.63 -5.86 -24.20
N LEU A 258 1.69 -6.52 -23.71
CA LEU A 258 2.35 -6.13 -22.47
C LEU A 258 2.95 -4.73 -22.56
N GLU A 259 3.65 -4.40 -23.67
CA GLU A 259 4.23 -3.08 -23.91
C GLU A 259 3.15 -1.99 -23.94
N TYR A 260 2.01 -2.27 -24.59
CA TYR A 260 0.86 -1.38 -24.61
C TYR A 260 0.31 -1.12 -23.20
N LEU A 261 0.04 -2.17 -22.43
CA LEU A 261 -0.51 -2.04 -21.07
C LEU A 261 0.43 -1.27 -20.13
N LEU A 262 1.74 -1.51 -20.25
CA LEU A 262 2.75 -0.78 -19.48
C LEU A 262 2.77 0.71 -19.83
N LYS A 263 2.84 1.03 -21.13
CA LYS A 263 2.84 2.43 -21.56
C LYS A 263 1.55 3.13 -21.14
N ASP A 264 0.40 2.52 -21.38
CA ASP A 264 -0.92 3.07 -21.02
C ASP A 264 -1.03 3.30 -19.50
N SER A 265 -0.67 2.32 -18.67
CA SER A 265 -0.71 2.45 -17.21
C SER A 265 0.18 3.58 -16.70
N ILE A 266 1.39 3.72 -17.22
CA ILE A 266 2.31 4.79 -16.81
C ILE A 266 1.77 6.15 -17.26
N THR A 267 1.34 6.28 -18.52
CA THR A 267 0.89 7.55 -19.10
C THR A 267 -0.35 8.11 -18.40
N ARG A 268 -1.33 7.25 -18.10
CA ARG A 268 -2.55 7.64 -17.35
C ARG A 268 -2.24 8.19 -15.96
N GLN A 269 -1.13 7.77 -15.36
CA GLN A 269 -0.73 8.20 -14.02
C GLN A 269 0.13 9.49 -14.01
N LEU A 270 0.37 10.11 -15.16
CA LEU A 270 1.11 11.37 -15.27
C LEU A 270 0.22 12.62 -15.12
N VAL A 271 -1.08 12.48 -15.05
CA VAL A 271 -2.03 13.60 -14.88
C VAL A 271 -1.85 14.25 -13.51
N SER A 272 -1.48 15.54 -13.48
CA SER A 272 -1.24 16.30 -12.25
C SER A 272 -1.23 17.80 -12.54
N ASP A 273 -1.89 18.61 -11.70
CA ASP A 273 -1.83 20.09 -11.74
C ASP A 273 -0.70 20.64 -10.84
N VAL A 274 0.07 19.74 -10.21
CA VAL A 274 1.19 20.10 -9.31
C VAL A 274 2.47 19.39 -9.79
N PRO A 275 3.67 19.84 -9.37
CA PRO A 275 4.93 19.23 -9.76
C PRO A 275 4.97 17.72 -9.50
N LEU A 276 5.31 16.96 -10.55
CA LEU A 276 5.40 15.51 -10.58
C LEU A 276 6.84 15.08 -10.94
N CYS A 277 7.31 14.02 -10.32
CA CYS A 277 8.62 13.42 -10.55
C CYS A 277 8.55 11.89 -10.65
N THR A 278 9.69 11.24 -10.87
CA THR A 278 9.83 9.77 -10.72
C THR A 278 10.98 9.41 -9.80
N PHE A 279 10.84 8.28 -9.08
CA PHE A 279 11.93 7.70 -8.32
C PHE A 279 12.78 6.82 -9.23
N LEU A 280 14.07 7.12 -9.33
CA LEU A 280 15.01 6.45 -10.23
C LEU A 280 16.14 5.77 -9.44
N SER A 281 16.10 4.44 -9.35
CA SER A 281 17.14 3.62 -8.70
C SER A 281 18.14 3.01 -9.68
N GLY A 282 17.98 3.27 -11.00
CA GLY A 282 18.76 2.59 -12.04
C GLY A 282 18.43 1.10 -12.16
N GLY A 283 17.40 0.60 -11.49
CA GLY A 283 16.82 -0.73 -11.69
C GLY A 283 15.90 -0.75 -12.90
N LEU A 284 15.57 -1.96 -13.39
CA LEU A 284 14.70 -2.15 -14.56
C LEU A 284 13.37 -1.40 -14.44
N ASP A 285 12.67 -1.59 -13.33
CA ASP A 285 11.31 -1.11 -13.13
C ASP A 285 11.22 0.42 -13.10
N SER A 286 12.07 1.05 -12.28
CA SER A 286 12.15 2.52 -12.20
C SER A 286 12.61 3.14 -13.52
N SER A 287 13.47 2.46 -14.24
CA SER A 287 13.95 2.91 -15.55
C SER A 287 12.87 2.86 -16.62
N ILE A 288 12.01 1.83 -16.62
CA ILE A 288 10.83 1.74 -17.51
C ILE A 288 9.88 2.91 -17.27
N ILE A 289 9.53 3.14 -15.99
CA ILE A 289 8.64 4.25 -15.62
C ILE A 289 9.23 5.59 -16.04
N THR A 290 10.49 5.84 -15.70
CA THR A 290 11.16 7.10 -16.04
C THR A 290 11.27 7.29 -17.56
N LYS A 291 11.51 6.20 -18.33
CA LYS A 291 11.54 6.26 -19.80
C LYS A 291 10.21 6.72 -20.37
N PHE A 292 9.11 6.03 -20.06
CA PHE A 292 7.80 6.40 -20.60
C PHE A 292 7.30 7.76 -20.09
N ALA A 293 7.61 8.13 -18.83
CA ALA A 293 7.31 9.45 -18.30
C ALA A 293 8.11 10.56 -19.00
N SER A 294 9.40 10.33 -19.29
CA SER A 294 10.24 11.26 -20.05
C SER A 294 9.77 11.41 -21.49
N ASP A 295 9.39 10.31 -22.16
CA ASP A 295 8.82 10.34 -23.50
C ASP A 295 7.53 11.17 -23.53
N TYR A 296 6.64 10.95 -22.56
CA TYR A 296 5.41 11.75 -22.42
C TYR A 296 5.70 13.24 -22.29
N CYS A 297 6.68 13.62 -21.47
CA CYS A 297 7.08 15.01 -21.32
C CYS A 297 7.57 15.59 -22.67
N GLN A 298 8.38 14.83 -23.41
CA GLN A 298 8.90 15.26 -24.73
C GLN A 298 7.76 15.37 -25.77
N GLU A 299 6.89 14.36 -25.87
CA GLU A 299 5.76 14.32 -26.81
C GLU A 299 4.77 15.48 -26.57
N ASN A 300 4.64 15.93 -25.33
CA ASN A 300 3.74 17.02 -24.93
C ASN A 300 4.43 18.38 -24.74
N ASN A 301 5.70 18.52 -25.12
CA ASN A 301 6.51 19.74 -24.98
C ASN A 301 6.55 20.27 -23.53
N LEU A 302 6.55 19.38 -22.53
CA LEU A 302 6.70 19.70 -21.11
C LEU A 302 8.18 19.88 -20.76
N PRO A 303 8.52 20.52 -19.63
CA PRO A 303 9.88 20.58 -19.12
C PRO A 303 10.49 19.18 -18.93
N PRO A 304 11.84 19.07 -18.96
CA PRO A 304 12.50 17.82 -18.62
C PRO A 304 12.01 17.26 -17.28
N LEU A 305 11.78 15.94 -17.23
CA LEU A 305 11.27 15.25 -16.05
C LEU A 305 12.26 15.34 -14.88
N ASP A 306 11.77 15.72 -13.70
CA ASP A 306 12.54 15.62 -12.47
C ASP A 306 12.59 14.18 -12.00
N THR A 307 13.79 13.70 -11.64
CA THR A 307 14.02 12.36 -11.10
C THR A 307 14.77 12.40 -9.78
N TYR A 308 14.42 11.52 -8.86
CA TYR A 308 15.04 11.47 -7.53
C TYR A 308 15.59 10.10 -7.23
N SER A 309 16.78 10.05 -6.64
CA SER A 309 17.38 8.85 -6.06
C SER A 309 17.78 9.06 -4.61
N ILE A 310 17.90 7.94 -3.88
CA ILE A 310 18.32 7.92 -2.48
C ILE A 310 19.68 7.25 -2.36
N ASP A 311 20.54 7.80 -1.50
CA ASP A 311 21.80 7.20 -1.06
C ASP A 311 22.03 7.55 0.42
N TYR A 312 23.09 7.02 1.00
CA TYR A 312 23.43 7.24 2.42
C TYR A 312 24.85 7.74 2.57
N ILE A 313 25.11 8.56 3.59
CA ILE A 313 26.44 9.10 3.90
C ILE A 313 27.43 7.94 4.05
N ASP A 314 28.59 8.07 3.40
CA ASP A 314 29.69 7.09 3.36
C ASP A 314 29.29 5.70 2.85
N ASN A 315 28.18 5.57 2.11
CA ASN A 315 27.71 4.29 1.60
C ASN A 315 28.71 3.66 0.60
N ASP A 316 29.37 4.47 -0.21
CA ASP A 316 30.46 4.06 -1.13
C ASP A 316 31.64 3.43 -0.40
N LYS A 317 32.02 3.96 0.80
CA LYS A 317 33.13 3.44 1.64
C LYS A 317 32.75 2.15 2.37
N ASN A 318 31.49 2.00 2.76
CA ASN A 318 30.98 0.89 3.56
C ASN A 318 30.28 -0.18 2.73
N PHE A 319 30.11 0.02 1.41
CA PHE A 319 29.40 -0.89 0.54
C PHE A 319 30.06 -2.27 0.51
N VAL A 320 29.31 -3.29 0.91
CA VAL A 320 29.73 -4.69 0.82
C VAL A 320 28.92 -5.38 -0.25
N LYS A 321 29.58 -5.84 -1.31
CA LYS A 321 28.97 -6.63 -2.37
C LYS A 321 28.33 -7.89 -1.79
N SER A 322 27.14 -8.20 -2.26
CA SER A 322 26.45 -9.44 -1.92
C SER A 322 25.85 -10.08 -3.18
N ASP A 323 25.37 -11.31 -3.07
CA ASP A 323 24.65 -11.97 -4.16
C ASP A 323 23.39 -11.21 -4.59
N PHE A 324 22.78 -10.45 -3.66
CA PHE A 324 21.58 -9.66 -3.88
C PHE A 324 21.86 -8.23 -4.35
N GLN A 325 23.04 -7.68 -4.04
CA GLN A 325 23.46 -6.33 -4.45
C GLN A 325 24.93 -6.36 -4.89
N PRO A 326 25.21 -6.78 -6.12
CA PRO A 326 26.57 -6.93 -6.62
C PRO A 326 27.26 -5.61 -6.96
N ASN A 327 26.49 -4.55 -7.25
CA ASN A 327 27.00 -3.24 -7.68
C ASN A 327 26.24 -2.09 -7.00
N SER A 328 26.91 -0.92 -6.89
CA SER A 328 26.30 0.34 -6.49
C SER A 328 25.26 0.81 -7.52
N ASP A 329 24.21 1.50 -7.05
CA ASP A 329 23.13 2.02 -7.91
C ASP A 329 23.57 3.24 -8.75
N ASN A 330 24.54 4.03 -8.26
CA ASN A 330 24.94 5.32 -8.84
C ASN A 330 25.36 5.23 -10.31
N TYR A 331 26.08 4.17 -10.71
CA TYR A 331 26.46 3.98 -12.11
C TYR A 331 25.22 3.90 -13.02
N TYR A 332 24.25 3.11 -12.65
CA TYR A 332 23.04 2.86 -13.44
C TYR A 332 22.09 4.06 -13.43
N ILE A 333 22.03 4.79 -12.33
CA ILE A 333 21.28 6.06 -12.23
C ILE A 333 21.87 7.06 -13.23
N ASN A 334 23.19 7.30 -13.21
CA ASN A 334 23.86 8.23 -14.10
C ASN A 334 23.72 7.85 -15.58
N LEU A 335 23.74 6.55 -15.89
CA LEU A 335 23.50 6.04 -17.24
C LEU A 335 22.10 6.42 -17.72
N MET A 336 21.06 6.22 -16.89
CA MET A 336 19.70 6.58 -17.24
C MET A 336 19.48 8.09 -17.35
N VAL A 337 20.02 8.87 -16.42
CA VAL A 337 19.97 10.35 -16.43
C VAL A 337 20.57 10.90 -17.73
N SER A 338 21.74 10.40 -18.12
CA SER A 338 22.41 10.83 -19.36
C SER A 338 21.62 10.42 -20.62
N ASN A 339 21.02 9.23 -20.60
CA ASN A 339 20.24 8.70 -21.73
C ASN A 339 18.93 9.47 -21.93
N LEU A 340 18.21 9.78 -20.86
CA LEU A 340 16.89 10.42 -20.90
C LEU A 340 16.93 11.94 -20.74
N LYS A 341 18.08 12.51 -20.39
CA LYS A 341 18.26 13.95 -20.14
C LYS A 341 17.30 14.52 -19.10
N THR A 342 17.10 13.77 -18.01
CA THR A 342 16.26 14.19 -16.88
C THR A 342 16.99 15.15 -15.95
N ASN A 343 16.24 15.97 -15.20
CA ASN A 343 16.79 16.76 -14.09
C ASN A 343 16.90 15.84 -12.89
N HIS A 344 18.11 15.39 -12.55
CA HIS A 344 18.31 14.41 -11.50
C HIS A 344 18.74 15.04 -10.18
N HIS A 345 18.12 14.58 -9.09
CA HIS A 345 18.38 15.01 -7.72
C HIS A 345 18.72 13.79 -6.85
N SER A 346 19.93 13.76 -6.30
CA SER A 346 20.35 12.73 -5.36
C SER A 346 20.10 13.20 -3.92
N ILE A 347 19.30 12.46 -3.17
CA ILE A 347 19.05 12.69 -1.75
C ILE A 347 19.94 11.75 -0.94
N VAL A 348 20.84 12.33 -0.14
CA VAL A 348 21.76 11.57 0.71
C VAL A 348 21.30 11.67 2.15
N LEU A 349 20.94 10.53 2.76
CA LEU A 349 20.44 10.44 4.12
C LEU A 349 21.56 10.12 5.11
N ASP A 350 21.47 10.69 6.30
CA ASP A 350 22.36 10.33 7.39
C ASP A 350 21.83 9.08 8.13
N THR A 351 22.75 8.18 8.45
CA THR A 351 22.41 6.89 9.08
C THR A 351 21.76 7.03 10.48
N PRO A 352 22.23 7.90 11.41
CA PRO A 352 21.55 8.16 12.66
C PRO A 352 20.08 8.58 12.51
N GLU A 353 19.75 9.41 11.50
CA GLU A 353 18.38 9.86 11.25
C GLU A 353 17.42 8.72 10.96
N LEU A 354 17.90 7.61 10.37
CA LEU A 354 17.08 6.42 10.11
C LEU A 354 16.55 5.82 11.41
N ALA A 355 17.41 5.70 12.42
CA ALA A 355 17.01 5.16 13.71
C ALA A 355 16.13 6.15 14.50
N ASP A 356 16.43 7.46 14.43
CA ASP A 356 15.64 8.50 15.09
C ASP A 356 14.24 8.63 14.49
N SER A 357 14.06 8.29 13.19
CA SER A 357 12.78 8.33 12.48
C SER A 357 11.92 7.06 12.67
N LEU A 358 12.38 6.05 13.41
CA LEU A 358 11.61 4.82 13.68
C LEU A 358 10.26 5.10 14.35
N TYR A 359 10.21 6.09 15.24
CA TYR A 359 8.98 6.52 15.91
C TYR A 359 7.99 7.13 14.91
N ASP A 360 8.43 8.05 14.06
CA ASP A 360 7.59 8.69 13.06
C ASP A 360 7.05 7.69 12.04
N ALA A 361 7.89 6.74 11.61
CA ALA A 361 7.48 5.66 10.71
C ALA A 361 6.40 4.76 11.34
N MET A 362 6.53 4.42 12.63
CA MET A 362 5.53 3.67 13.39
C MET A 362 4.22 4.46 13.53
N ILE A 363 4.29 5.77 13.82
CA ILE A 363 3.12 6.65 13.90
C ILE A 363 2.43 6.79 12.53
N ALA A 364 3.19 6.85 11.43
CA ALA A 364 2.65 6.91 10.08
C ALA A 364 1.78 5.68 9.77
N ARG A 365 2.21 4.50 10.20
CA ARG A 365 1.50 3.21 9.98
C ARG A 365 0.44 2.88 11.02
N ASP A 366 0.46 3.49 12.20
CA ASP A 366 -0.27 3.06 13.41
C ASP A 366 0.17 1.69 13.95
N MET A 367 1.24 1.13 13.41
CA MET A 367 1.78 -0.21 13.71
C MET A 367 3.31 -0.22 13.54
N PRO A 368 4.04 -1.13 14.21
CA PRO A 368 5.43 -1.41 13.87
C PRO A 368 5.57 -1.85 12.41
N GLY A 369 6.64 -1.42 11.74
CA GLY A 369 6.83 -1.62 10.32
C GLY A 369 8.17 -2.24 9.92
N MET A 370 8.65 -1.91 8.71
CA MET A 370 9.89 -2.47 8.15
C MET A 370 11.14 -1.71 8.62
N ALA A 371 11.16 -1.25 9.87
CA ALA A 371 12.30 -0.61 10.52
C ALA A 371 12.92 0.53 9.67
N ASP A 372 14.23 0.48 9.39
CA ASP A 372 14.95 1.48 8.58
C ASP A 372 14.46 1.55 7.13
N VAL A 373 13.88 0.49 6.59
CA VAL A 373 13.30 0.49 5.24
C VAL A 373 12.12 1.47 5.17
N ASP A 374 11.29 1.52 6.21
CA ASP A 374 10.20 2.49 6.34
C ASP A 374 10.75 3.90 6.62
N SER A 375 11.65 4.04 7.61
CA SER A 375 12.26 5.33 7.97
C SER A 375 12.97 5.99 6.79
N SER A 376 13.67 5.19 5.99
CA SER A 376 14.35 5.64 4.78
C SER A 376 13.37 6.26 3.76
N LEU A 377 12.26 5.57 3.46
CA LEU A 377 11.27 6.11 2.53
C LEU A 377 10.57 7.35 3.09
N LEU A 378 10.29 7.37 4.40
CA LEU A 378 9.72 8.54 5.07
C LEU A 378 10.62 9.76 4.94
N LEU A 379 11.91 9.63 5.24
CA LEU A 379 12.88 10.69 5.10
C LEU A 379 13.12 11.10 3.64
N PHE A 380 13.15 10.14 2.74
CA PHE A 380 13.26 10.42 1.30
C PHE A 380 12.09 11.28 0.81
N CYS A 381 10.84 10.87 1.10
CA CYS A 381 9.65 11.66 0.75
C CYS A 381 9.65 13.05 1.41
N LYS A 382 10.14 13.17 2.65
CA LYS A 382 10.30 14.45 3.35
C LYS A 382 11.23 15.40 2.59
N ASN A 383 12.33 14.88 2.04
CA ASN A 383 13.30 15.68 1.30
C ASN A 383 12.87 16.00 -0.14
N VAL A 384 12.01 15.18 -0.76
CA VAL A 384 11.47 15.43 -2.10
C VAL A 384 10.29 16.40 -2.07
N LYS A 385 9.46 16.38 -1.00
CA LYS A 385 8.23 17.19 -0.88
C LYS A 385 8.38 18.69 -1.17
N PRO A 386 9.48 19.38 -0.82
CA PRO A 386 9.63 20.80 -1.13
C PRO A 386 9.61 21.15 -2.62
N THR A 387 9.91 20.20 -3.50
CA THR A 387 10.08 20.39 -4.95
C THR A 387 9.02 19.67 -5.77
N ALA A 388 8.47 18.56 -5.28
CA ALA A 388 7.41 17.81 -5.96
C ALA A 388 6.33 17.37 -4.96
N THR A 389 5.13 17.15 -5.46
CA THR A 389 4.00 16.66 -4.64
C THR A 389 3.60 15.24 -5.01
N VAL A 390 3.91 14.80 -6.23
CA VAL A 390 3.56 13.49 -6.79
C VAL A 390 4.81 12.81 -7.32
N SER A 391 4.94 11.49 -7.12
CA SER A 391 5.95 10.68 -7.79
C SER A 391 5.39 9.36 -8.27
N LEU A 392 5.90 8.88 -9.42
CA LEU A 392 5.70 7.50 -9.86
C LEU A 392 6.86 6.64 -9.36
N THR A 393 6.54 5.42 -8.91
CA THR A 393 7.52 4.47 -8.38
C THR A 393 7.38 3.09 -9.01
N GLY A 394 8.48 2.33 -9.07
CA GLY A 394 8.55 0.96 -9.60
C GLY A 394 8.01 -0.13 -8.67
N GLU A 395 7.36 0.21 -7.58
CA GLU A 395 6.72 -0.77 -6.68
C GLU A 395 5.72 -1.65 -7.44
N CYS A 396 5.50 -2.87 -6.95
CA CYS A 396 4.64 -3.92 -7.50
C CYS A 396 5.20 -4.68 -8.72
N ALA A 397 6.26 -4.21 -9.37
CA ALA A 397 6.82 -4.89 -10.54
C ALA A 397 7.39 -6.28 -10.20
N ASP A 398 8.05 -6.42 -9.05
CA ASP A 398 8.63 -7.69 -8.61
C ASP A 398 7.55 -8.72 -8.26
N GLU A 399 6.45 -8.27 -7.66
CA GLU A 399 5.33 -9.10 -7.26
C GLU A 399 4.58 -9.64 -8.47
N ILE A 400 4.33 -8.79 -9.45
CA ILE A 400 3.53 -9.11 -10.64
C ILE A 400 4.33 -9.96 -11.63
N PHE A 401 5.62 -9.65 -11.83
CA PHE A 401 6.47 -10.33 -12.81
C PHE A 401 7.37 -11.43 -12.23
N GLY A 402 7.26 -11.76 -10.95
CA GLY A 402 8.09 -12.79 -10.32
C GLY A 402 9.57 -12.38 -10.20
N GLY A 403 9.82 -11.16 -9.70
CA GLY A 403 11.17 -10.60 -9.58
C GLY A 403 11.97 -11.06 -8.35
N TYR A 404 11.37 -11.79 -7.41
CA TYR A 404 12.02 -12.18 -6.17
C TYR A 404 12.72 -13.55 -6.26
N PRO A 405 13.81 -13.74 -5.51
CA PRO A 405 14.50 -15.04 -5.45
C PRO A 405 13.62 -16.21 -5.00
N CYS A 406 12.56 -15.97 -4.24
CA CYS A 406 11.63 -17.02 -3.81
C CYS A 406 10.92 -17.72 -4.96
N PHE A 407 10.84 -17.11 -6.13
CA PHE A 407 10.31 -17.74 -7.33
C PHE A 407 11.26 -18.75 -7.97
N PHE A 408 12.56 -18.74 -7.59
CA PHE A 408 13.61 -19.53 -8.23
C PHE A 408 14.36 -20.46 -7.27
N ARG A 409 14.07 -20.38 -5.97
CA ARG A 409 14.78 -21.15 -4.93
C ARG A 409 13.89 -22.28 -4.41
N ASP A 410 14.40 -23.51 -4.48
CA ASP A 410 13.68 -24.71 -4.04
C ASP A 410 13.32 -24.69 -2.54
N ASP A 411 14.18 -24.13 -1.69
CA ASP A 411 13.92 -24.02 -0.26
C ASP A 411 12.75 -23.07 0.07
N ALA A 412 12.51 -22.07 -0.77
CA ALA A 412 11.38 -21.16 -0.64
C ALA A 412 10.10 -21.77 -1.24
N LEU A 413 10.22 -22.42 -2.41
CA LEU A 413 9.10 -23.10 -3.09
C LEU A 413 8.52 -24.22 -2.23
N ASN A 414 9.38 -24.98 -1.54
CA ASN A 414 9.00 -26.13 -0.72
C ASN A 414 8.92 -25.82 0.78
N SER A 415 8.89 -24.55 1.16
CA SER A 415 8.92 -24.15 2.58
C SER A 415 7.68 -24.54 3.38
N GLY A 416 6.54 -24.75 2.73
CA GLY A 416 5.25 -25.01 3.38
C GLY A 416 4.75 -23.85 4.23
N THR A 417 5.29 -22.63 4.05
CA THR A 417 4.94 -21.40 4.75
C THR A 417 5.17 -20.18 3.85
N PHE A 418 4.91 -18.98 4.34
CA PHE A 418 5.20 -17.75 3.60
C PHE A 418 6.69 -17.63 3.25
N PRO A 419 7.07 -17.50 1.97
CA PRO A 419 8.47 -17.54 1.53
C PRO A 419 9.38 -16.46 2.12
N TRP A 420 8.79 -15.37 2.63
CA TRP A 420 9.50 -14.26 3.26
C TRP A 420 9.54 -14.33 4.79
N SER A 421 8.97 -15.37 5.42
CA SER A 421 8.86 -15.51 6.87
C SER A 421 9.16 -16.94 7.34
N ILE A 422 10.28 -17.51 6.89
CA ILE A 422 10.66 -18.91 7.16
C ILE A 422 11.16 -19.11 8.61
N ALA A 423 11.63 -18.04 9.28
CA ALA A 423 12.24 -18.11 10.62
C ALA A 423 11.19 -18.17 11.77
N ILE A 424 10.14 -18.97 11.62
CA ILE A 424 9.01 -18.95 12.56
C ILE A 424 9.35 -19.52 13.95
N ASN A 425 10.23 -20.51 14.01
CA ASN A 425 10.63 -21.10 15.30
C ASN A 425 11.46 -20.11 16.12
N GLU A 426 12.37 -19.38 15.47
CA GLU A 426 13.14 -18.30 16.08
C GLU A 426 12.24 -17.15 16.53
N ARG A 427 11.19 -16.82 15.77
CA ARG A 427 10.18 -15.83 16.17
C ARG A 427 9.39 -16.26 17.39
N GLN A 428 9.03 -17.53 17.51
CA GLN A 428 8.37 -18.08 18.71
C GLN A 428 9.24 -17.89 19.95
N THR A 429 10.57 -18.03 19.83
CA THR A 429 11.49 -17.85 20.96
C THR A 429 11.65 -16.41 21.43
N LEU A 430 11.23 -15.41 20.63
CA LEU A 430 11.16 -14.01 21.06
C LEU A 430 10.15 -13.82 22.20
N LEU A 431 9.07 -14.61 22.24
CA LEU A 431 8.00 -14.47 23.22
C LEU A 431 8.41 -15.00 24.61
N ASN A 432 7.96 -14.28 25.63
CA ASN A 432 8.05 -14.74 27.01
C ASN A 432 7.46 -16.15 27.13
N PRO A 433 8.11 -17.10 27.84
CA PRO A 433 7.62 -18.47 28.00
C PRO A 433 6.17 -18.60 28.48
N SER A 434 5.69 -17.67 29.34
CA SER A 434 4.31 -17.67 29.82
C SER A 434 3.30 -17.30 28.70
N ILE A 435 3.69 -16.47 27.76
CA ILE A 435 2.90 -16.08 26.57
C ILE A 435 3.01 -17.15 25.51
N SER A 436 4.22 -17.67 25.28
CA SER A 436 4.47 -18.74 24.31
C SER A 436 3.69 -20.03 24.60
N LYS A 437 3.33 -20.27 25.86
CA LYS A 437 2.42 -21.39 26.23
C LYS A 437 0.97 -21.17 25.80
N LYS A 438 0.55 -19.91 25.62
CA LYS A 438 -0.83 -19.55 25.25
C LYS A 438 -0.98 -19.25 23.74
N ILE A 439 0.12 -18.88 23.08
CA ILE A 439 0.14 -18.43 21.68
C ILE A 439 1.13 -19.25 20.90
N ASN A 440 0.63 -20.02 19.94
CA ASN A 440 1.43 -20.77 18.98
C ASN A 440 1.50 -20.02 17.65
N LEU A 441 2.60 -19.30 17.43
CA LEU A 441 2.80 -18.51 16.21
C LEU A 441 2.82 -19.38 14.96
N LYS A 442 3.40 -20.59 15.06
CA LYS A 442 3.47 -21.51 13.91
C LYS A 442 2.05 -21.95 13.48
N GLU A 443 1.23 -22.35 14.42
CA GLU A 443 -0.15 -22.77 14.15
C GLU A 443 -0.95 -21.62 13.50
N TYR A 444 -0.78 -20.40 14.01
CA TYR A 444 -1.42 -19.21 13.45
C TYR A 444 -0.98 -18.95 12.00
N ILE A 445 0.32 -19.03 11.72
CA ILE A 445 0.87 -18.82 10.37
C ILE A 445 0.45 -19.91 9.42
N ASP A 446 0.52 -21.19 9.85
CA ASP A 446 0.08 -22.34 9.05
C ASP A 446 -1.41 -22.20 8.68
N PHE A 447 -2.24 -21.76 9.61
CA PHE A 447 -3.66 -21.47 9.34
C PHE A 447 -3.81 -20.40 8.27
N ARG A 448 -3.15 -19.24 8.41
CA ARG A 448 -3.23 -18.13 7.44
C ARG A 448 -2.67 -18.48 6.07
N TYR A 449 -1.59 -19.24 6.05
CA TYR A 449 -0.99 -19.75 4.83
C TYR A 449 -1.94 -20.67 4.06
N ASN A 450 -2.51 -21.68 4.74
CA ASN A 450 -3.43 -22.62 4.13
C ASN A 450 -4.76 -21.96 3.72
N GLU A 451 -5.30 -21.06 4.54
CA GLU A 451 -6.46 -20.23 4.18
C GLU A 451 -6.20 -19.45 2.89
N SER A 452 -5.01 -18.86 2.75
CA SER A 452 -4.65 -18.12 1.54
C SER A 452 -4.56 -19.02 0.31
N LEU A 453 -3.92 -20.19 0.44
CA LEU A 453 -3.78 -21.15 -0.67
C LEU A 453 -5.11 -21.72 -1.14
N SER A 454 -6.11 -21.86 -0.27
CA SER A 454 -7.44 -22.33 -0.63
C SER A 454 -8.20 -21.37 -1.58
N ASN A 455 -7.75 -20.12 -1.70
CA ASN A 455 -8.32 -19.13 -2.60
C ASN A 455 -7.60 -19.02 -3.95
N VAL A 456 -6.55 -19.84 -4.18
CA VAL A 456 -5.81 -19.81 -5.45
C VAL A 456 -6.61 -20.56 -6.52
N GLU A 457 -6.97 -19.86 -7.58
CA GLU A 457 -7.63 -20.47 -8.74
C GLU A 457 -6.55 -21.11 -9.65
N ILE A 458 -6.61 -22.45 -9.79
CA ILE A 458 -5.68 -23.25 -10.57
C ILE A 458 -6.44 -23.81 -11.76
N LEU A 459 -5.83 -23.80 -12.96
CA LEU A 459 -6.41 -24.39 -14.16
C LEU A 459 -6.08 -25.88 -14.26
N ASP A 460 -7.00 -26.66 -14.80
CA ASP A 460 -6.75 -28.09 -15.07
C ASP A 460 -5.57 -28.32 -16.03
N SER A 461 -5.25 -27.30 -16.86
CA SER A 461 -4.10 -27.32 -17.77
C SER A 461 -2.77 -26.92 -17.12
N ASP A 462 -2.76 -26.44 -15.88
CA ASP A 462 -1.53 -26.02 -15.22
C ASP A 462 -0.65 -27.25 -14.89
N SER A 463 0.61 -27.19 -15.27
CA SER A 463 1.60 -28.16 -14.80
C SER A 463 1.84 -28.03 -13.28
N ALA A 464 2.46 -29.02 -12.66
CA ALA A 464 2.83 -28.97 -11.24
C ALA A 464 3.70 -27.74 -10.95
N GLU A 465 4.66 -27.39 -11.82
CA GLU A 465 5.49 -26.20 -11.69
C GLU A 465 4.66 -24.92 -11.79
N THR A 466 3.79 -24.80 -12.79
CA THR A 466 2.90 -23.63 -12.96
C THR A 466 2.00 -23.45 -11.75
N THR A 467 1.46 -24.55 -11.21
CA THR A 467 0.65 -24.54 -9.99
C THR A 467 1.40 -23.93 -8.81
N GLU A 468 2.65 -24.37 -8.56
CA GLU A 468 3.45 -23.82 -7.45
C GLU A 468 3.83 -22.36 -7.70
N LYS A 469 4.16 -21.96 -8.94
CA LYS A 469 4.41 -20.55 -9.29
C LYS A 469 3.15 -19.68 -9.08
N ARG A 470 1.96 -20.19 -9.41
CA ARG A 470 0.68 -19.50 -9.14
C ARG A 470 0.44 -19.30 -7.64
N LYS A 471 0.66 -20.33 -6.83
CA LYS A 471 0.54 -20.23 -5.37
C LYS A 471 1.45 -19.13 -4.80
N ILE A 472 2.73 -19.13 -5.17
CA ILE A 472 3.68 -18.10 -4.71
C ILE A 472 3.29 -16.72 -5.22
N SER A 473 2.89 -16.59 -6.48
CA SER A 473 2.41 -15.32 -7.03
C SER A 473 1.21 -14.81 -6.25
N TYR A 474 0.24 -15.67 -5.93
CA TYR A 474 -0.93 -15.32 -5.15
C TYR A 474 -0.57 -14.81 -3.75
N LEU A 475 0.31 -15.55 -3.04
CA LEU A 475 0.79 -15.13 -1.72
C LEU A 475 1.54 -13.80 -1.80
N THR A 476 2.39 -13.63 -2.80
CA THR A 476 3.18 -12.42 -3.00
C THR A 476 2.28 -11.20 -3.26
N LEU A 477 1.27 -11.33 -4.12
CA LEU A 477 0.32 -10.26 -4.44
C LEU A 477 -0.60 -9.90 -3.26
N ASN A 478 -1.10 -10.90 -2.53
CA ASN A 478 -2.10 -10.65 -1.49
C ASN A 478 -1.51 -10.34 -0.11
N TRP A 479 -0.19 -10.56 0.11
CA TRP A 479 0.45 -10.34 1.40
C TRP A 479 1.68 -9.43 1.31
N PHE A 480 2.70 -9.85 0.55
CA PHE A 480 3.96 -9.11 0.51
C PHE A 480 3.78 -7.76 -0.18
N MET A 481 3.11 -7.75 -1.34
CA MET A 481 2.76 -6.51 -2.05
C MET A 481 1.91 -5.56 -1.20
N GLN A 482 0.94 -6.11 -0.43
CA GLN A 482 0.13 -5.29 0.49
C GLN A 482 0.99 -4.57 1.53
N THR A 483 2.01 -5.26 2.07
CA THR A 483 2.96 -4.66 3.03
C THR A 483 3.75 -3.51 2.40
N LEU A 484 4.17 -3.66 1.13
CA LEU A 484 4.92 -2.63 0.42
C LEU A 484 4.03 -1.46 -0.02
N LEU A 485 2.79 -1.72 -0.43
CA LEU A 485 1.81 -0.68 -0.76
C LEU A 485 1.43 0.15 0.47
N ASP A 486 1.17 -0.51 1.61
CA ASP A 486 0.94 0.19 2.88
C ASP A 486 2.16 1.03 3.29
N ARG A 487 3.37 0.47 3.20
CA ARG A 487 4.62 1.21 3.39
C ARG A 487 4.68 2.46 2.50
N SER A 488 4.45 2.29 1.21
CA SER A 488 4.53 3.38 0.22
C SER A 488 3.54 4.49 0.51
N ASP A 489 2.27 4.17 0.76
CA ASP A 489 1.24 5.16 1.10
C ASP A 489 1.52 5.84 2.45
N ARG A 490 1.85 5.06 3.50
CA ARG A 490 1.99 5.61 4.85
C ARG A 490 3.20 6.52 5.00
N MET A 491 4.37 6.11 4.47
CA MET A 491 5.59 6.90 4.60
C MET A 491 5.52 8.18 3.76
N SER A 492 4.96 8.10 2.56
CA SER A 492 4.81 9.27 1.68
C SER A 492 3.75 10.24 2.21
N MET A 493 2.58 9.73 2.58
CA MET A 493 1.47 10.56 3.04
C MET A 493 1.70 11.21 4.41
N TYR A 494 2.58 10.65 5.23
CA TYR A 494 3.04 11.33 6.46
C TYR A 494 3.73 12.68 6.16
N ASN A 495 4.20 12.86 4.94
CA ASN A 495 4.83 14.07 4.45
C ASN A 495 3.93 14.87 3.48
N GLY A 496 2.66 14.50 3.30
CA GLY A 496 1.79 15.11 2.29
C GLY A 496 2.34 14.94 0.87
N PHE A 497 2.87 13.75 0.56
CA PHE A 497 3.48 13.41 -0.72
C PHE A 497 2.79 12.19 -1.34
N GLU A 498 2.38 12.27 -2.61
CA GLU A 498 1.63 11.21 -3.29
C GLU A 498 2.56 10.27 -4.03
N LEU A 499 2.52 8.96 -3.72
CA LEU A 499 3.13 7.92 -4.55
C LEU A 499 2.08 7.23 -5.41
N ARG A 500 2.39 7.09 -6.71
CA ARG A 500 1.66 6.33 -7.71
C ARG A 500 2.44 5.08 -8.11
N VAL A 501 1.71 4.01 -8.40
CA VAL A 501 2.26 2.67 -8.60
C VAL A 501 1.78 2.08 -9.93
N PRO A 502 2.32 2.50 -11.07
CA PRO A 502 1.82 2.10 -12.40
C PRO A 502 1.77 0.59 -12.62
N PHE A 503 2.73 -0.15 -12.09
CA PHE A 503 2.71 -1.61 -12.18
C PHE A 503 1.50 -2.24 -11.48
N CYS A 504 0.87 -1.54 -10.53
CA CYS A 504 -0.30 -2.00 -9.80
C CYS A 504 -1.65 -1.73 -10.54
N ASP A 505 -1.62 -1.49 -11.85
CA ASP A 505 -2.83 -1.44 -12.68
C ASP A 505 -3.45 -2.85 -12.76
N TYR A 506 -4.74 -2.97 -12.41
CA TYR A 506 -5.41 -4.26 -12.36
C TYR A 506 -5.48 -4.97 -13.72
N ARG A 507 -5.50 -4.23 -14.84
CA ARG A 507 -5.50 -4.77 -16.19
C ARG A 507 -4.16 -5.43 -16.50
N LEU A 508 -3.06 -4.73 -16.15
CA LEU A 508 -1.71 -5.25 -16.29
C LEU A 508 -1.50 -6.49 -15.42
N ALA A 509 -1.91 -6.42 -14.15
CA ALA A 509 -1.77 -7.54 -13.22
C ALA A 509 -2.60 -8.76 -13.68
N GLN A 510 -3.85 -8.58 -14.12
CA GLN A 510 -4.70 -9.64 -14.65
C GLN A 510 -4.09 -10.29 -15.91
N TYR A 511 -3.53 -9.47 -16.81
CA TYR A 511 -2.88 -9.96 -18.01
C TYR A 511 -1.63 -10.79 -17.68
N VAL A 512 -0.73 -10.22 -16.86
CA VAL A 512 0.53 -10.90 -16.47
C VAL A 512 0.27 -12.14 -15.63
N TRP A 513 -0.80 -12.18 -14.82
CA TRP A 513 -1.21 -13.35 -14.05
C TRP A 513 -1.36 -14.59 -14.94
N ASN A 514 -1.91 -14.42 -16.15
CA ASN A 514 -2.20 -15.51 -17.08
C ASN A 514 -1.08 -15.84 -18.07
N ILE A 515 -0.03 -15.02 -18.16
CA ILE A 515 1.14 -15.36 -18.99
C ILE A 515 1.83 -16.59 -18.40
N PRO A 516 2.14 -17.64 -19.20
CA PRO A 516 2.88 -18.82 -18.77
C PRO A 516 4.21 -18.46 -18.10
N TRP A 517 4.60 -19.24 -17.08
CA TRP A 517 5.81 -18.95 -16.30
C TRP A 517 7.08 -18.95 -17.16
N GLU A 518 7.20 -19.88 -18.10
CA GLU A 518 8.32 -19.98 -19.03
C GLU A 518 8.49 -18.74 -19.92
N ILE A 519 7.38 -18.02 -20.21
CA ILE A 519 7.41 -16.75 -20.93
C ILE A 519 7.76 -15.61 -19.95
N LYS A 520 7.16 -15.56 -18.76
CA LYS A 520 7.48 -14.58 -17.72
C LYS A 520 8.94 -14.61 -17.32
N ALA A 521 9.47 -15.81 -17.07
CA ALA A 521 10.85 -16.08 -16.70
C ALA A 521 11.72 -16.44 -17.92
N LEU A 522 11.54 -15.76 -19.04
CA LEU A 522 12.26 -16.03 -20.29
C LEU A 522 13.76 -16.19 -20.04
N ASN A 523 14.35 -17.27 -20.57
CA ASN A 523 15.73 -17.68 -20.36
C ASN A 523 16.06 -18.02 -18.88
N GLY A 524 15.09 -18.43 -18.09
CA GLY A 524 15.25 -18.77 -16.66
C GLY A 524 15.60 -17.55 -15.78
N ARG A 525 15.31 -16.35 -16.24
CA ARG A 525 15.70 -15.10 -15.59
C ARG A 525 14.51 -14.39 -14.96
N GLU A 526 14.73 -13.77 -13.79
CA GLU A 526 13.73 -12.92 -13.15
C GLU A 526 13.27 -11.80 -14.08
N LYS A 527 11.93 -11.61 -14.19
CA LYS A 527 11.31 -10.64 -15.10
C LYS A 527 11.76 -10.77 -16.57
N GLY A 528 12.03 -12.00 -17.03
CA GLY A 528 12.64 -12.27 -18.33
C GLY A 528 11.88 -11.63 -19.49
N LEU A 529 10.56 -11.72 -19.52
CA LEU A 529 9.71 -11.09 -20.52
C LEU A 529 9.81 -9.55 -20.47
N LEU A 530 9.74 -8.97 -19.26
CA LEU A 530 9.85 -7.53 -19.07
C LEU A 530 11.22 -7.01 -19.56
N ARG A 531 12.30 -7.74 -19.28
CA ARG A 531 13.65 -7.46 -19.80
C ARG A 531 13.69 -7.55 -21.32
N TYR A 532 13.07 -8.57 -21.89
CA TYR A 532 13.06 -8.76 -23.35
C TYR A 532 12.42 -7.56 -24.08
N ILE A 533 11.23 -7.14 -23.68
CA ILE A 533 10.56 -5.99 -24.31
C ILE A 533 11.32 -4.69 -24.06
N SER A 534 11.95 -4.54 -22.90
CA SER A 534 12.67 -3.31 -22.54
C SER A 534 13.95 -3.08 -23.34
N ARG A 535 14.50 -4.11 -24.02
CA ARG A 535 15.65 -3.94 -24.93
C ARG A 535 15.40 -2.99 -26.09
N LYS A 536 14.13 -2.75 -26.42
CA LYS A 536 13.75 -1.82 -27.50
C LYS A 536 13.98 -0.35 -27.11
N PHE A 537 13.99 -0.02 -25.81
CA PHE A 537 13.93 1.37 -25.36
C PHE A 537 14.83 1.69 -24.14
N LEU A 538 15.50 0.72 -23.54
CA LEU A 538 16.46 0.92 -22.46
C LEU A 538 17.87 0.46 -22.85
N PRO A 539 18.92 1.07 -22.28
CA PRO A 539 20.30 0.61 -22.43
C PRO A 539 20.46 -0.86 -21.99
N ALA A 540 21.30 -1.60 -22.69
CA ALA A 540 21.53 -3.02 -22.42
C ALA A 540 22.00 -3.26 -20.97
N GLU A 541 22.85 -2.38 -20.45
CA GLU A 541 23.40 -2.44 -19.09
C GLU A 541 22.28 -2.37 -18.02
N ILE A 542 21.23 -1.59 -18.27
CA ILE A 542 20.04 -1.51 -17.40
C ILE A 542 19.23 -2.80 -17.50
N VAL A 543 18.98 -3.26 -18.73
CA VAL A 543 18.18 -4.47 -18.98
C VAL A 543 18.87 -5.70 -18.42
N ASP A 544 20.20 -5.78 -18.50
CA ASP A 544 20.99 -6.92 -18.04
C ASP A 544 21.44 -6.82 -16.57
N ARG A 545 21.17 -5.67 -15.93
CA ARG A 545 21.46 -5.49 -14.51
C ARG A 545 20.76 -6.56 -13.65
N LYS A 546 21.52 -7.17 -12.75
CA LYS A 546 20.95 -8.11 -11.76
C LYS A 546 20.01 -7.36 -10.81
N LYS A 547 18.91 -7.99 -10.38
CA LYS A 547 17.99 -7.43 -9.39
C LYS A 547 18.76 -6.94 -8.17
N SER A 548 18.54 -5.67 -7.81
CA SER A 548 19.03 -5.04 -6.60
C SER A 548 17.85 -4.74 -5.67
N PRO A 549 17.95 -5.00 -4.37
CA PRO A 549 16.88 -4.66 -3.42
C PRO A 549 16.78 -3.14 -3.22
N TYR A 550 15.79 -2.70 -2.46
CA TYR A 550 15.69 -1.31 -2.02
C TYR A 550 17.01 -0.88 -1.35
N PRO A 551 17.54 0.32 -1.62
CA PRO A 551 18.80 0.80 -1.04
C PRO A 551 18.76 0.77 0.49
N LYS A 552 19.84 0.27 1.09
CA LYS A 552 20.01 0.27 2.54
C LYS A 552 21.37 0.87 2.90
N THR A 553 21.50 1.38 4.15
CA THR A 553 22.79 1.80 4.69
C THR A 553 23.66 0.58 5.00
N HIS A 554 24.93 0.66 4.62
CA HIS A 554 25.99 -0.29 5.03
C HIS A 554 26.83 0.26 6.18
N ASN A 555 26.51 1.46 6.67
CA ASN A 555 27.23 2.10 7.76
C ASN A 555 26.96 1.39 9.09
N PRO A 556 27.99 0.93 9.81
CA PRO A 556 27.82 0.19 11.07
C PRO A 556 27.22 1.01 12.22
N THR A 557 27.16 2.33 12.08
CA THR A 557 26.54 3.21 13.09
C THR A 557 25.06 2.92 13.27
N TYR A 558 24.34 2.42 12.25
CA TYR A 558 22.94 2.00 12.38
C TYR A 558 22.79 0.88 13.41
N LEU A 559 23.58 -0.20 13.26
CA LEU A 559 23.58 -1.31 14.22
C LEU A 559 23.89 -0.81 15.64
N ALA A 560 24.93 0.00 15.80
CA ALA A 560 25.32 0.53 17.12
C ALA A 560 24.17 1.32 17.76
N LYS A 561 23.47 2.17 16.99
CA LYS A 561 22.35 2.99 17.47
C LYS A 561 21.16 2.13 17.91
N VAL A 562 20.68 1.21 17.06
CA VAL A 562 19.51 0.37 17.39
C VAL A 562 19.80 -0.63 18.50
N LYS A 563 21.05 -1.11 18.60
CA LYS A 563 21.53 -1.95 19.71
C LYS A 563 21.49 -1.19 21.03
N SER A 564 21.97 0.06 21.06
CA SER A 564 21.87 0.93 22.25
C SER A 564 20.40 1.15 22.64
N MET A 565 19.53 1.52 21.70
CA MET A 565 18.11 1.74 21.97
C MET A 565 17.43 0.50 22.57
N LEU A 566 17.67 -0.68 22.01
CA LEU A 566 17.09 -1.92 22.54
C LEU A 566 17.69 -2.28 23.90
N SER A 567 18.99 -2.04 24.14
CA SER A 567 19.63 -2.24 25.44
C SER A 567 19.02 -1.36 26.52
N ASP A 568 18.74 -0.10 26.22
CA ASP A 568 18.07 0.83 27.13
C ASP A 568 16.65 0.36 27.48
N ILE A 569 15.88 -0.10 26.47
CA ILE A 569 14.55 -0.69 26.66
C ILE A 569 14.62 -1.92 27.56
N MET A 570 15.56 -2.84 27.30
CA MET A 570 15.72 -4.06 28.10
C MET A 570 16.19 -3.79 29.53
N SER A 571 16.91 -2.69 29.74
CA SER A 571 17.37 -2.27 31.06
C SER A 571 16.29 -1.53 31.86
N ASN A 572 15.26 -0.99 31.21
CA ASN A 572 14.14 -0.33 31.85
C ASN A 572 13.05 -1.34 32.27
N PRO A 573 12.88 -1.62 33.58
CA PRO A 573 11.89 -2.60 34.04
C PRO A 573 10.44 -2.16 33.77
N LYS A 574 10.20 -0.87 33.44
CA LYS A 574 8.88 -0.33 33.11
C LYS A 574 8.57 -0.36 31.61
N ALA A 575 9.51 -0.75 30.77
CA ALA A 575 9.27 -0.83 29.34
C ALA A 575 8.22 -1.90 29.04
N PRO A 576 7.08 -1.54 28.39
CA PRO A 576 5.93 -2.44 28.27
C PRO A 576 6.22 -3.69 27.44
N ILE A 577 7.16 -3.64 26.52
CA ILE A 577 7.55 -4.79 25.68
C ILE A 577 8.16 -5.92 26.53
N ASN A 578 8.77 -5.63 27.68
CA ASN A 578 9.39 -6.64 28.55
C ASN A 578 8.39 -7.68 29.07
N TYR A 579 7.11 -7.34 29.11
CA TYR A 579 6.05 -8.30 29.43
C TYR A 579 5.88 -9.36 28.34
N LEU A 580 6.11 -8.99 27.07
CA LEU A 580 5.90 -9.86 25.91
C LEU A 580 7.14 -10.69 25.57
N LEU A 581 8.35 -10.22 25.87
CA LEU A 581 9.60 -10.78 25.38
C LEU A 581 10.27 -11.79 26.32
N ASN A 582 10.97 -12.74 25.71
CA ASN A 582 11.93 -13.61 26.38
C ASN A 582 13.24 -12.84 26.58
N ARG A 583 13.46 -12.36 27.81
CA ARG A 583 14.61 -11.50 28.16
C ARG A 583 15.95 -12.12 27.80
N ASP A 584 16.14 -13.40 28.15
CA ASP A 584 17.45 -14.08 27.94
C ASP A 584 17.77 -14.22 26.45
N TYR A 585 16.75 -14.50 25.64
CA TYR A 585 16.93 -14.60 24.20
C TYR A 585 17.23 -13.23 23.56
N ILE A 586 16.59 -12.16 24.04
CA ILE A 586 16.86 -10.80 23.54
C ILE A 586 18.29 -10.35 23.94
N LEU A 587 18.76 -10.69 25.14
CA LEU A 587 20.14 -10.42 25.53
C LEU A 587 21.14 -11.14 24.62
N ASN A 588 20.88 -12.40 24.25
CA ASN A 588 21.70 -13.12 23.27
C ASN A 588 21.68 -12.44 21.88
N ILE A 589 20.54 -11.92 21.43
CA ILE A 589 20.46 -11.14 20.18
C ILE A 589 21.34 -9.89 20.26
N LEU A 590 21.35 -9.19 21.39
CA LEU A 590 22.18 -8.01 21.61
C LEU A 590 23.68 -8.36 21.66
N GLU A 591 24.07 -9.44 22.34
CA GLU A 591 25.46 -9.89 22.46
C GLU A 591 26.04 -10.34 21.10
N THR A 592 25.21 -10.97 20.27
CA THR A 592 25.62 -11.52 18.95
C THR A 592 25.47 -10.51 17.81
N ASP A 593 25.15 -9.24 18.07
CA ASP A 593 24.82 -8.25 17.03
C ASP A 593 23.71 -8.71 16.05
N GLY A 594 22.74 -9.46 16.58
CA GLY A 594 21.63 -10.02 15.83
C GLY A 594 21.94 -11.31 15.05
N LYS A 595 23.18 -11.86 15.16
CA LYS A 595 23.57 -13.10 14.46
C LYS A 595 22.95 -14.36 15.08
N ALA A 596 22.27 -14.24 16.23
CA ALA A 596 21.45 -15.31 16.79
C ALA A 596 20.32 -15.76 15.86
N PHE A 597 19.87 -14.88 14.96
CA PHE A 597 19.04 -15.26 13.82
C PHE A 597 19.93 -15.69 12.65
N SER A 598 19.82 -16.93 12.24
CA SER A 598 20.68 -17.54 11.21
C SER A 598 20.36 -17.07 9.78
N ARG A 599 19.19 -16.42 9.59
CA ARG A 599 18.68 -15.91 8.31
C ARG A 599 17.87 -14.61 8.52
N PRO A 600 17.54 -13.85 7.45
CA PRO A 600 16.61 -12.73 7.57
C PRO A 600 15.30 -13.20 8.24
N TRP A 601 14.82 -12.42 9.20
CA TRP A 601 13.59 -12.75 9.91
C TRP A 601 12.32 -12.40 9.12
N PHE A 602 12.46 -11.47 8.14
CA PHE A 602 11.40 -11.11 7.19
C PHE A 602 12.00 -10.61 5.87
N GLY A 603 11.48 -11.12 4.74
CA GLY A 603 11.96 -10.74 3.41
C GLY A 603 13.47 -10.95 3.23
N GLN A 604 14.09 -10.09 2.45
CA GLN A 604 15.52 -10.16 2.14
C GLN A 604 16.37 -9.17 2.95
N LEU A 605 15.75 -8.05 3.37
CA LEU A 605 16.44 -6.90 3.98
C LEU A 605 16.43 -6.95 5.51
N MET A 606 15.44 -7.60 6.11
CA MET A 606 15.22 -7.57 7.55
C MET A 606 16.11 -8.58 8.27
N THR A 607 17.33 -8.17 8.60
CA THR A 607 18.34 -8.95 9.33
C THR A 607 18.36 -8.58 10.83
N GLY A 608 19.39 -8.96 11.56
CA GLY A 608 19.52 -8.69 13.00
C GLY A 608 19.33 -7.23 13.43
N PRO A 609 19.99 -6.25 12.79
CA PRO A 609 19.78 -4.83 13.10
C PRO A 609 18.33 -4.38 12.92
N GLN A 610 17.66 -4.84 11.87
CA GLN A 610 16.25 -4.53 11.59
C GLN A 610 15.32 -5.21 12.59
N LEU A 611 15.65 -6.40 13.09
CA LEU A 611 14.92 -7.03 14.18
C LEU A 611 14.99 -6.20 15.46
N MET A 612 16.18 -5.74 15.84
CA MET A 612 16.36 -4.85 17.00
C MET A 612 15.53 -3.58 16.85
N ALA A 613 15.58 -2.95 15.68
CA ALA A 613 14.78 -1.76 15.36
C ALA A 613 13.28 -2.03 15.41
N TYR A 614 12.83 -3.19 14.92
CA TYR A 614 11.43 -3.60 15.00
C TYR A 614 10.96 -3.77 16.44
N LEU A 615 11.76 -4.40 17.30
CA LEU A 615 11.46 -4.52 18.74
C LEU A 615 11.40 -3.15 19.42
N CYS A 616 12.28 -2.22 19.04
CA CYS A 616 12.17 -0.83 19.49
C CYS A 616 10.85 -0.19 19.05
N GLN A 617 10.43 -0.37 17.79
CA GLN A 617 9.15 0.14 17.32
C GLN A 617 7.96 -0.50 18.05
N VAL A 618 8.01 -1.80 18.35
CA VAL A 618 6.96 -2.46 19.16
C VAL A 618 6.88 -1.82 20.55
N ASN A 619 8.01 -1.52 21.20
CA ASN A 619 8.01 -0.81 22.49
C ASN A 619 7.41 0.59 22.37
N MET A 620 7.86 1.39 21.40
CA MET A 620 7.34 2.73 21.13
C MET A 620 5.83 2.71 20.87
N TRP A 621 5.36 1.70 20.14
CA TRP A 621 3.95 1.50 19.84
C TRP A 621 3.15 1.18 21.11
N LEU A 622 3.64 0.26 21.95
CA LEU A 622 3.01 -0.07 23.24
C LEU A 622 2.95 1.16 24.18
N GLU A 623 3.98 1.98 24.22
CA GLU A 623 4.01 3.22 25.00
C GLU A 623 3.00 4.25 24.47
N LYS A 624 2.94 4.41 23.13
CA LYS A 624 2.05 5.39 22.48
C LYS A 624 0.58 5.03 22.57
N TYR A 625 0.25 3.78 22.25
CA TYR A 625 -1.15 3.36 22.15
C TYR A 625 -1.69 2.78 23.48
N GLN A 626 -0.84 2.29 24.34
CA GLN A 626 -1.18 1.70 25.65
C GLN A 626 -2.34 0.71 25.55
N PRO A 627 -2.26 -0.32 24.68
CA PRO A 627 -3.36 -1.24 24.50
C PRO A 627 -3.59 -2.09 25.76
N LYS A 628 -4.85 -2.40 26.02
CA LYS A 628 -5.20 -3.42 27.02
C LYS A 628 -4.86 -4.80 26.46
N ILE A 629 -3.91 -5.50 27.10
CA ILE A 629 -3.52 -6.86 26.69
C ILE A 629 -4.54 -7.84 27.29
N LYS A 630 -5.18 -8.65 26.43
CA LYS A 630 -6.16 -9.68 26.78
C LYS A 630 -5.72 -11.02 26.17
N LEU A 631 -5.20 -11.97 26.97
CA LEU A 631 -4.69 -13.29 26.56
C LEU A 631 -5.58 -14.43 27.01
#